data_a9490e88e50fa51f8e778426d6091cdc
#
_entry.id   a9490e88e50fa51f8e778426d6091cdc
#
_cell.length_a   1.000
_cell.length_b   1.000
_cell.length_c   1.000
_cell.angle_alpha   90.00
_cell.angle_beta   90.00
_cell.angle_gamma   90.00
#
_symmetry.space_group_name_H-M   'P 1'
#
loop_
_entity.id
_entity.type
_entity.pdbx_description
1 polymer ?
#
loop_
_entity_poly.entity_id
_entity_poly.type
_entity_poly.pdbx_seq_one_letter_code
_entity_poly.pdbx_strand_id
1 'polypeptide(L)'
;LALLRCDFYSEVLHLSTSMTVILPQQTTTQVGKQNKMAGEKHQTLYLLHGFSDDDTIWTRRTAIERYAAPLGLAVVMPQVHHSFYTDMKYGNKYWTFLTEELPSIARSFFPLSHEREDNFVAGLSMGGYGALKWALNRPEQICAAASLSGVTDIVSHVNKSGREEVFRLIFGDEDIAGTEHDLFSLIEKTHENELKPLLYQCCGTEDFLYEDNIRFKELCDKTNYNLTADFGPGDHEWGYWDKTIQDVLAWLPLKNQ
;
A
#
# COMPACT_ATOMS: atom_id res chain seq x y z
N LEU A 1 -15.50 -9.60 -13.09
CA LEU A 1 -14.95 -8.42 -12.46
C LEU A 1 -15.63 -7.16 -12.94
N ALA A 2 -15.76 -6.19 -12.07
CA ALA A 2 -16.10 -4.83 -12.41
C ALA A 2 -14.91 -3.92 -12.11
N LEU A 3 -14.49 -3.13 -13.09
CA LEU A 3 -13.53 -2.03 -12.94
C LEU A 3 -14.34 -0.74 -12.87
N LEU A 4 -14.20 0.01 -11.78
CA LEU A 4 -14.97 1.22 -11.53
C LEU A 4 -14.01 2.38 -11.23
N ARG A 5 -14.30 3.55 -11.80
CA ARG A 5 -13.74 4.82 -11.34
C ARG A 5 -14.79 5.54 -10.50
N CYS A 6 -14.43 5.90 -9.29
CA CYS A 6 -15.29 6.63 -8.38
C CYS A 6 -14.70 8.01 -8.12
N ASP A 7 -15.40 9.03 -8.57
CA ASP A 7 -15.12 10.42 -8.19
C ASP A 7 -16.09 10.79 -7.06
N PHE A 8 -15.57 11.29 -5.94
CA PHE A 8 -16.36 11.60 -4.75
C PHE A 8 -15.78 12.81 -4.00
N TYR A 9 -16.60 13.42 -3.18
CA TYR A 9 -16.15 14.49 -2.30
C TYR A 9 -15.57 13.93 -1.01
N SER A 10 -14.40 14.40 -0.61
CA SER A 10 -13.76 14.08 0.67
C SER A 10 -13.94 15.25 1.65
N GLU A 11 -14.55 14.96 2.79
CA GLU A 11 -14.67 15.92 3.88
C GLU A 11 -13.32 16.22 4.54
N VAL A 12 -12.44 15.22 4.61
CA VAL A 12 -11.09 15.37 5.19
C VAL A 12 -10.20 16.24 4.31
N LEU A 13 -10.28 16.05 2.99
CA LEU A 13 -9.45 16.79 2.02
C LEU A 13 -10.10 18.13 1.60
N HIS A 14 -11.40 18.34 1.86
CA HIS A 14 -12.19 19.48 1.41
C HIS A 14 -12.16 19.69 -0.12
N LEU A 15 -12.12 18.59 -0.88
CA LEU A 15 -12.12 18.60 -2.34
C LEU A 15 -12.71 17.30 -2.92
N SER A 16 -13.06 17.33 -4.20
CA SER A 16 -13.39 16.12 -4.93
C SER A 16 -12.11 15.37 -5.31
N THR A 17 -12.08 14.08 -5.03
CA THR A 17 -10.97 13.17 -5.32
C THR A 17 -11.50 11.90 -5.98
N SER A 18 -10.62 10.96 -6.28
CA SER A 18 -10.98 9.72 -6.95
C SER A 18 -10.37 8.48 -6.32
N MET A 19 -11.00 7.36 -6.57
CA MET A 19 -10.42 6.03 -6.40
C MET A 19 -10.79 5.15 -7.59
N THR A 20 -9.88 4.28 -8.00
CA THR A 20 -10.15 3.20 -8.95
C THR A 20 -10.35 1.91 -8.18
N VAL A 21 -11.43 1.16 -8.49
CA VAL A 21 -11.81 -0.03 -7.73
C VAL A 21 -12.02 -1.21 -8.65
N ILE A 22 -11.44 -2.35 -8.29
CA ILE A 22 -11.72 -3.65 -8.91
C ILE A 22 -12.57 -4.46 -7.95
N LEU A 23 -13.78 -4.88 -8.40
CA LEU A 23 -14.67 -5.71 -7.61
C LEU A 23 -14.79 -7.12 -8.19
N PRO A 24 -14.70 -8.15 -7.35
CA PRO A 24 -15.00 -9.51 -7.76
C PRO A 24 -16.44 -9.64 -8.30
N GLN A 25 -16.59 -10.43 -9.35
CA GLN A 25 -17.89 -10.75 -9.93
C GLN A 25 -17.92 -12.24 -10.24
N GLN A 26 -18.94 -12.94 -9.79
CA GLN A 26 -19.14 -14.34 -10.16
C GLN A 26 -19.59 -14.41 -11.63
N THR A 27 -18.88 -15.17 -12.45
CA THR A 27 -19.25 -15.42 -13.85
C THR A 27 -18.96 -16.88 -14.17
N THR A 28 -19.88 -17.51 -14.94
CA THR A 28 -19.74 -18.92 -15.37
C THR A 28 -19.55 -19.04 -16.90
N THR A 29 -19.82 -17.97 -17.62
CA THR A 29 -19.79 -17.98 -19.10
C THR A 29 -18.69 -17.13 -19.73
N GLN A 30 -17.91 -16.41 -18.91
CA GLN A 30 -16.83 -15.56 -19.41
C GLN A 30 -15.63 -16.40 -19.87
N VAL A 31 -15.31 -16.37 -21.15
CA VAL A 31 -14.21 -17.13 -21.75
C VAL A 31 -12.86 -16.69 -21.17
N GLY A 32 -12.02 -17.68 -20.79
CA GLY A 32 -10.66 -17.43 -20.34
C GLY A 32 -10.52 -16.86 -18.92
N LYS A 33 -11.59 -16.81 -18.13
CA LYS A 33 -11.56 -16.33 -16.74
C LYS A 33 -12.27 -17.28 -15.79
N GLN A 34 -11.61 -17.57 -14.65
CA GLN A 34 -12.25 -18.16 -13.48
C GLN A 34 -12.35 -17.06 -12.43
N ASN A 35 -13.57 -16.63 -12.13
CA ASN A 35 -13.82 -15.62 -11.12
C ASN A 35 -14.45 -16.30 -9.89
N LYS A 36 -13.86 -16.07 -8.73
CA LYS A 36 -14.42 -16.51 -7.44
C LYS A 36 -15.14 -15.35 -6.75
N MET A 37 -16.19 -15.64 -6.02
CA MET A 37 -16.71 -14.76 -4.97
C MET A 37 -16.42 -15.40 -3.61
N ALA A 38 -15.83 -14.63 -2.71
CA ALA A 38 -15.58 -15.04 -1.34
C ALA A 38 -16.63 -14.41 -0.41
N GLY A 39 -17.78 -15.07 -0.23
CA GLY A 39 -18.78 -14.64 0.75
C GLY A 39 -19.59 -13.37 0.33
N GLU A 40 -20.37 -12.82 1.32
CA GLU A 40 -21.19 -11.61 1.12
C GLU A 40 -20.35 -10.32 1.12
N LYS A 41 -19.19 -10.34 1.81
CA LYS A 41 -18.24 -9.23 1.90
C LYS A 41 -16.90 -9.66 1.32
N HIS A 42 -16.25 -8.75 0.59
CA HIS A 42 -14.95 -9.02 -0.05
C HIS A 42 -13.78 -8.72 0.86
N GLN A 43 -12.76 -9.59 0.85
CA GLN A 43 -11.43 -9.23 1.28
C GLN A 43 -10.89 -8.12 0.38
N THR A 44 -10.16 -7.17 0.94
CA THR A 44 -9.80 -5.92 0.27
C THR A 44 -8.30 -5.68 0.31
N LEU A 45 -7.71 -5.43 -0.85
CA LEU A 45 -6.36 -4.90 -0.99
C LEU A 45 -6.44 -3.40 -1.30
N TYR A 46 -5.93 -2.55 -0.41
CA TYR A 46 -5.62 -1.15 -0.71
C TYR A 46 -4.29 -1.11 -1.44
N LEU A 47 -4.30 -0.69 -2.72
CA LEU A 47 -3.11 -0.72 -3.59
C LEU A 47 -2.64 0.69 -3.93
N LEU A 48 -1.50 1.07 -3.36
CA LEU A 48 -1.02 2.43 -3.26
C LEU A 48 -0.05 2.77 -4.41
N HIS A 49 -0.23 3.96 -5.00
CA HIS A 49 0.57 4.43 -6.13
C HIS A 49 1.91 5.06 -5.70
N GLY A 50 2.85 5.20 -6.64
CA GLY A 50 4.13 5.87 -6.47
C GLY A 50 4.03 7.40 -6.56
N PHE A 51 5.18 8.08 -6.38
CA PHE A 51 5.25 9.53 -6.28
C PHE A 51 4.73 10.28 -7.53
N SER A 52 5.01 9.77 -8.72
CA SER A 52 4.62 10.41 -10.00
C SER A 52 3.28 9.92 -10.57
N ASP A 53 2.54 9.15 -9.79
CA ASP A 53 1.40 8.37 -10.27
C ASP A 53 0.05 8.87 -9.72
N ASP A 54 -1.01 8.16 -10.07
CA ASP A 54 -2.38 8.41 -9.66
C ASP A 54 -3.14 7.09 -9.35
N ASP A 55 -4.41 7.19 -8.99
CA ASP A 55 -5.29 6.05 -8.69
C ASP A 55 -5.48 5.07 -9.87
N THR A 56 -5.12 5.45 -11.10
CA THR A 56 -5.31 4.61 -12.29
C THR A 56 -4.07 3.82 -12.68
N ILE A 57 -2.91 4.15 -12.10
CA ILE A 57 -1.63 3.73 -12.65
C ILE A 57 -1.44 2.20 -12.65
N TRP A 58 -1.87 1.52 -11.59
CA TRP A 58 -1.76 0.07 -11.49
C TRP A 58 -2.52 -0.65 -12.60
N THR A 59 -3.72 -0.16 -12.98
CA THR A 59 -4.50 -0.73 -14.08
C THR A 59 -3.91 -0.44 -15.45
N ARG A 60 -3.14 0.67 -15.58
CA ARG A 60 -2.51 1.09 -16.84
C ARG A 60 -1.16 0.43 -17.09
N ARG A 61 -0.47 0.01 -16.05
CA ARG A 61 0.90 -0.48 -16.12
C ARG A 61 1.05 -1.96 -15.79
N THR A 62 0.02 -2.57 -15.23
CA THR A 62 0.01 -3.99 -14.86
C THR A 62 -1.26 -4.69 -15.34
N ALA A 63 -1.30 -6.00 -15.20
CA ALA A 63 -2.52 -6.76 -15.38
C ALA A 63 -3.23 -7.07 -14.05
N ILE A 64 -3.22 -6.13 -13.10
CA ILE A 64 -3.76 -6.31 -11.73
C ILE A 64 -5.21 -6.82 -11.73
N GLU A 65 -6.05 -6.36 -12.66
CA GLU A 65 -7.42 -6.87 -12.82
C GLU A 65 -7.43 -8.39 -13.06
N ARG A 66 -6.58 -8.85 -13.96
CA ARG A 66 -6.44 -10.29 -14.28
C ARG A 66 -5.88 -11.07 -13.11
N TYR A 67 -4.96 -10.51 -12.35
CA TYR A 67 -4.32 -11.19 -11.23
C TYR A 67 -5.26 -11.31 -10.03
N ALA A 68 -6.06 -10.29 -9.72
CA ALA A 68 -7.01 -10.29 -8.61
C ALA A 68 -8.26 -11.15 -8.88
N ALA A 69 -8.63 -11.35 -10.14
CA ALA A 69 -9.86 -12.04 -10.55
C ALA A 69 -10.04 -13.45 -9.95
N PRO A 70 -9.05 -14.37 -10.06
CA PRO A 70 -9.19 -15.74 -9.54
C PRO A 70 -9.17 -15.78 -8.01
N LEU A 71 -8.72 -14.74 -7.36
CA LEU A 71 -8.61 -14.65 -5.90
C LEU A 71 -9.90 -14.20 -5.23
N GLY A 72 -10.85 -13.61 -5.98
CA GLY A 72 -12.06 -13.02 -5.41
C GLY A 72 -11.76 -11.81 -4.52
N LEU A 73 -10.63 -11.13 -4.76
CA LEU A 73 -10.12 -10.01 -3.99
C LEU A 73 -10.61 -8.69 -4.58
N ALA A 74 -11.18 -7.82 -3.75
CA ALA A 74 -11.43 -6.44 -4.12
C ALA A 74 -10.13 -5.64 -4.03
N VAL A 75 -9.90 -4.72 -4.99
CA VAL A 75 -8.72 -3.83 -4.98
C VAL A 75 -9.19 -2.39 -4.98
N VAL A 76 -8.75 -1.59 -4.02
CA VAL A 76 -9.07 -0.16 -3.89
C VAL A 76 -7.78 0.64 -4.09
N MET A 77 -7.74 1.48 -5.11
CA MET A 77 -6.58 2.29 -5.49
C MET A 77 -6.93 3.78 -5.30
N PRO A 78 -6.48 4.42 -4.22
CA PRO A 78 -6.80 5.83 -3.94
C PRO A 78 -5.84 6.79 -4.62
N GLN A 79 -6.28 8.05 -4.79
CA GLN A 79 -5.44 9.18 -5.18
C GLN A 79 -4.97 9.95 -3.96
N VAL A 80 -3.66 10.13 -3.81
CA VAL A 80 -3.07 10.89 -2.68
C VAL A 80 -1.99 11.90 -3.11
N HIS A 81 -1.80 12.10 -4.41
CA HIS A 81 -0.78 13.01 -4.96
C HIS A 81 0.63 12.78 -4.38
N HIS A 82 1.41 13.82 -4.18
CA HIS A 82 2.79 13.78 -3.68
C HIS A 82 2.88 13.82 -2.13
N SER A 83 1.87 13.32 -1.43
CA SER A 83 1.74 13.50 0.03
C SER A 83 2.61 12.59 0.89
N PHE A 84 3.26 11.57 0.30
CA PHE A 84 3.87 10.48 1.07
C PHE A 84 2.91 9.90 2.13
N TYR A 85 1.62 9.84 1.78
CA TYR A 85 0.59 9.28 2.67
C TYR A 85 0.64 9.91 4.08
N THR A 86 0.75 11.23 4.13
CA THR A 86 0.96 12.00 5.38
C THR A 86 -0.04 13.15 5.44
N ASP A 87 -0.48 13.51 6.65
CA ASP A 87 -1.16 14.76 6.88
C ASP A 87 -0.12 15.88 6.72
N MET A 88 -0.17 16.55 5.58
CA MET A 88 0.89 17.46 5.18
C MET A 88 0.90 18.69 6.09
N LYS A 89 2.09 19.15 6.47
CA LYS A 89 2.25 20.39 7.27
C LYS A 89 1.67 21.60 6.56
N TYR A 90 1.89 21.69 5.25
CA TYR A 90 1.41 22.77 4.39
C TYR A 90 0.62 22.21 3.20
N GLY A 91 -0.45 21.45 3.51
CA GLY A 91 -1.28 20.81 2.49
C GLY A 91 -2.46 20.06 3.10
N ASN A 92 -2.95 19.06 2.38
CA ASN A 92 -4.13 18.30 2.75
C ASN A 92 -3.79 17.13 3.68
N LYS A 93 -4.79 16.62 4.40
CA LYS A 93 -4.65 15.55 5.40
C LYS A 93 -4.79 14.16 4.77
N TYR A 94 -3.79 13.75 3.98
CA TYR A 94 -3.85 12.48 3.26
C TYR A 94 -3.68 11.25 4.13
N TRP A 95 -3.06 11.35 5.29
CA TRP A 95 -3.01 10.24 6.26
C TRP A 95 -4.39 9.97 6.86
N THR A 96 -5.04 10.99 7.37
CA THR A 96 -6.40 10.88 7.91
C THR A 96 -7.39 10.42 6.82
N PHE A 97 -7.27 10.97 5.61
CA PHE A 97 -8.06 10.51 4.46
C PHE A 97 -7.86 9.00 4.20
N LEU A 98 -6.61 8.56 4.08
CA LEU A 98 -6.27 7.17 3.74
C LEU A 98 -6.74 6.17 4.80
N THR A 99 -6.50 6.47 6.09
CA THR A 99 -6.68 5.49 7.17
C THR A 99 -8.05 5.52 7.81
N GLU A 100 -8.79 6.62 7.69
CA GLU A 100 -10.09 6.81 8.34
C GLU A 100 -11.23 6.98 7.32
N GLU A 101 -11.12 7.98 6.43
CA GLU A 101 -12.22 8.33 5.54
C GLU A 101 -12.37 7.38 4.36
N LEU A 102 -11.28 7.07 3.64
CA LEU A 102 -11.31 6.21 2.46
C LEU A 102 -11.90 4.82 2.74
N PRO A 103 -11.49 4.09 3.81
CA PRO A 103 -12.10 2.80 4.12
C PRO A 103 -13.60 2.90 4.43
N SER A 104 -14.02 3.95 5.12
CA SER A 104 -15.42 4.22 5.42
C SER A 104 -16.25 4.47 4.16
N ILE A 105 -15.76 5.34 3.27
CA ILE A 105 -16.42 5.66 1.98
C ILE A 105 -16.47 4.40 1.10
N ALA A 106 -15.34 3.70 0.93
CA ALA A 106 -15.29 2.51 0.10
C ALA A 106 -16.26 1.42 0.58
N ARG A 107 -16.36 1.21 1.89
CA ARG A 107 -17.32 0.26 2.50
C ARG A 107 -18.77 0.72 2.38
N SER A 108 -19.04 2.01 2.30
CA SER A 108 -20.40 2.53 2.07
C SER A 108 -20.87 2.32 0.62
N PHE A 109 -19.93 2.31 -0.34
CA PHE A 109 -20.23 2.13 -1.76
C PHE A 109 -20.19 0.66 -2.19
N PHE A 110 -19.35 -0.15 -1.56
CA PHE A 110 -19.04 -1.51 -1.99
C PHE A 110 -19.14 -2.51 -0.83
N PRO A 111 -19.46 -3.78 -1.10
CA PRO A 111 -19.59 -4.82 -0.08
C PRO A 111 -18.18 -5.30 0.39
N LEU A 112 -17.40 -4.42 1.00
CA LEU A 112 -16.08 -4.71 1.54
C LEU A 112 -16.17 -5.13 3.01
N SER A 113 -15.29 -6.03 3.44
CA SER A 113 -15.23 -6.50 4.82
C SER A 113 -14.68 -5.44 5.77
N HIS A 114 -15.21 -5.41 7.00
CA HIS A 114 -14.71 -4.58 8.09
C HIS A 114 -13.66 -5.30 8.95
N GLU A 115 -13.57 -6.63 8.81
CA GLU A 115 -12.67 -7.44 9.63
C GLU A 115 -11.20 -7.15 9.26
N ARG A 116 -10.36 -7.01 10.27
CA ARG A 116 -8.91 -6.77 10.09
C ARG A 116 -8.27 -7.82 9.18
N GLU A 117 -8.62 -9.08 9.41
CA GLU A 117 -8.10 -10.26 8.70
C GLU A 117 -8.45 -10.27 7.20
N ASP A 118 -9.35 -9.41 6.79
CA ASP A 118 -9.80 -9.25 5.41
C ASP A 118 -9.25 -7.98 4.73
N ASN A 119 -8.41 -7.21 5.44
CA ASN A 119 -7.88 -5.95 4.93
C ASN A 119 -6.36 -5.98 4.82
N PHE A 120 -5.89 -5.72 3.62
CA PHE A 120 -4.47 -5.74 3.24
C PHE A 120 -4.08 -4.44 2.56
N VAL A 121 -2.80 -4.09 2.60
CA VAL A 121 -2.28 -2.94 1.89
C VAL A 121 -0.99 -3.29 1.17
N ALA A 122 -0.82 -2.80 -0.05
CA ALA A 122 0.43 -2.91 -0.80
C ALA A 122 0.69 -1.63 -1.58
N GLY A 123 1.92 -1.42 -1.99
CA GLY A 123 2.25 -0.28 -2.85
C GLY A 123 3.69 -0.28 -3.31
N LEU A 124 3.98 0.54 -4.33
CA LEU A 124 5.32 0.70 -4.87
C LEU A 124 5.94 2.03 -4.44
N SER A 125 7.26 2.08 -4.26
CA SER A 125 8.01 3.32 -4.01
C SER A 125 7.42 4.13 -2.83
N MET A 126 6.92 5.35 -3.08
CA MET A 126 6.14 6.13 -2.11
C MET A 126 4.96 5.33 -1.53
N GLY A 127 4.26 4.54 -2.37
CA GLY A 127 3.17 3.66 -1.92
C GLY A 127 3.64 2.50 -1.06
N GLY A 128 4.86 1.99 -1.30
CA GLY A 128 5.49 0.98 -0.43
C GLY A 128 5.76 1.52 0.97
N TYR A 129 6.25 2.75 1.06
CA TYR A 129 6.33 3.49 2.32
C TYR A 129 4.95 3.64 2.98
N GLY A 130 3.96 4.10 2.23
CA GLY A 130 2.59 4.30 2.73
C GLY A 130 1.97 3.00 3.26
N ALA A 131 2.21 1.87 2.59
CA ALA A 131 1.71 0.57 2.99
C ALA A 131 2.30 0.12 4.34
N LEU A 132 3.62 0.19 4.48
CA LEU A 132 4.29 -0.15 5.76
C LEU A 132 3.87 0.82 6.87
N LYS A 133 3.85 2.13 6.59
CA LYS A 133 3.42 3.14 7.54
C LYS A 133 2.00 2.89 8.05
N TRP A 134 1.05 2.56 7.15
CA TRP A 134 -0.32 2.26 7.55
C TRP A 134 -0.40 1.06 8.48
N ALA A 135 0.18 -0.06 8.08
CA ALA A 135 0.10 -1.28 8.84
C ALA A 135 0.81 -1.19 10.21
N LEU A 136 1.95 -0.48 10.28
CA LEU A 136 2.71 -0.32 11.54
C LEU A 136 2.05 0.64 12.52
N ASN A 137 1.40 1.72 12.03
CA ASN A 137 0.70 2.69 12.89
C ASN A 137 -0.74 2.27 13.23
N ARG A 138 -1.38 1.44 12.39
CA ARG A 138 -2.78 0.99 12.55
C ARG A 138 -2.90 -0.53 12.41
N PRO A 139 -2.19 -1.31 13.24
CA PRO A 139 -2.20 -2.77 13.14
C PRO A 139 -3.58 -3.39 13.37
N GLU A 140 -4.50 -2.65 14.00
CA GLU A 140 -5.89 -3.04 14.18
C GLU A 140 -6.73 -2.97 12.89
N GLN A 141 -6.25 -2.26 11.88
CA GLN A 141 -6.96 -2.10 10.60
C GLN A 141 -6.44 -3.06 9.52
N ILE A 142 -5.15 -3.38 9.54
CA ILE A 142 -4.43 -4.06 8.45
C ILE A 142 -3.79 -5.35 8.97
N CYS A 143 -4.14 -6.46 8.33
CA CYS A 143 -3.59 -7.78 8.65
C CYS A 143 -2.23 -8.02 8.00
N ALA A 144 -2.05 -7.58 6.77
CA ALA A 144 -0.81 -7.79 6.01
C ALA A 144 -0.48 -6.58 5.13
N ALA A 145 0.81 -6.24 5.05
CA ALA A 145 1.32 -5.13 4.26
C ALA A 145 2.49 -5.54 3.37
N ALA A 146 2.50 -5.06 2.13
CA ALA A 146 3.57 -5.34 1.17
C ALA A 146 4.16 -4.06 0.58
N SER A 147 5.49 -3.99 0.55
CA SER A 147 6.28 -2.90 0.00
C SER A 147 7.09 -3.36 -1.21
N LEU A 148 6.82 -2.79 -2.37
CA LEU A 148 7.55 -3.05 -3.61
C LEU A 148 8.48 -1.86 -3.88
N SER A 149 9.79 -2.06 -3.82
CA SER A 149 10.79 -0.97 -3.95
C SER A 149 10.44 0.25 -3.09
N GLY A 150 10.01 0.04 -1.83
CA GLY A 150 9.50 1.10 -0.97
C GLY A 150 10.59 2.04 -0.46
N VAL A 151 10.21 3.30 -0.20
CA VAL A 151 11.08 4.26 0.52
C VAL A 151 11.07 3.89 2.00
N THR A 152 11.84 2.87 2.38
CA THR A 152 11.85 2.35 3.76
C THR A 152 12.56 3.28 4.74
N ASP A 153 13.58 4.03 4.30
CA ASP A 153 14.30 5.02 5.09
C ASP A 153 13.91 6.45 4.66
N ILE A 154 12.73 6.88 5.08
CA ILE A 154 12.22 8.22 4.76
C ILE A 154 13.09 9.32 5.36
N VAL A 155 13.68 9.13 6.54
CA VAL A 155 14.54 10.12 7.23
C VAL A 155 15.76 10.44 6.37
N SER A 156 16.42 9.40 5.84
CA SER A 156 17.55 9.58 4.92
C SER A 156 17.10 10.14 3.55
N HIS A 157 15.95 9.68 3.06
CA HIS A 157 15.41 10.04 1.75
C HIS A 157 15.06 11.52 1.63
N VAL A 158 14.47 12.11 2.66
CA VAL A 158 14.15 13.56 2.72
C VAL A 158 15.40 14.42 2.46
N ASN A 159 16.55 14.00 2.98
CA ASN A 159 17.78 14.75 2.89
C ASN A 159 18.60 14.49 1.60
N LYS A 160 18.30 13.44 0.85
CA LYS A 160 19.12 12.99 -0.30
C LYS A 160 18.42 13.06 -1.65
N SER A 161 17.11 13.24 -1.67
CA SER A 161 16.29 13.06 -2.87
C SER A 161 16.36 14.23 -3.87
N GLY A 162 16.89 15.39 -3.49
CA GLY A 162 16.83 16.63 -4.29
C GLY A 162 15.41 17.20 -4.42
N ARG A 163 14.51 16.87 -3.48
CA ARG A 163 13.11 17.30 -3.44
C ARG A 163 12.76 18.05 -2.16
N GLU A 164 13.70 18.85 -1.67
CA GLU A 164 13.60 19.52 -0.37
C GLU A 164 12.32 20.36 -0.24
N GLU A 165 11.92 21.04 -1.31
CA GLU A 165 10.72 21.86 -1.33
C GLU A 165 9.43 21.05 -1.14
N VAL A 166 9.34 19.87 -1.79
CA VAL A 166 8.23 18.95 -1.63
C VAL A 166 8.16 18.40 -0.21
N PHE A 167 9.30 17.96 0.33
CA PHE A 167 9.34 17.41 1.69
C PHE A 167 9.06 18.48 2.75
N ARG A 168 9.46 19.74 2.51
CA ARG A 168 9.07 20.85 3.37
C ARG A 168 7.55 21.08 3.40
N LEU A 169 6.86 20.90 2.27
CA LEU A 169 5.40 20.98 2.24
C LEU A 169 4.75 19.83 3.03
N ILE A 170 5.35 18.63 3.00
CA ILE A 170 4.82 17.44 3.67
C ILE A 170 5.10 17.49 5.17
N PHE A 171 6.36 17.64 5.57
CA PHE A 171 6.81 17.48 6.96
C PHE A 171 7.11 18.80 7.68
N GLY A 172 7.15 19.92 6.97
CA GLY A 172 7.66 21.18 7.50
C GLY A 172 9.19 21.17 7.61
N ASP A 173 9.68 21.92 8.59
CA ASP A 173 11.10 22.00 8.94
C ASP A 173 11.41 21.13 10.18
N GLU A 174 10.52 20.23 10.57
CA GLU A 174 10.63 19.38 11.74
C GLU A 174 11.49 18.14 11.45
N ASP A 175 12.24 17.68 12.46
CA ASP A 175 12.92 16.39 12.38
C ASP A 175 11.88 15.28 12.51
N ILE A 176 11.82 14.41 11.50
CA ILE A 176 10.89 13.29 11.46
C ILE A 176 11.48 11.99 12.04
N ALA A 177 12.75 11.99 12.42
CA ALA A 177 13.39 10.84 13.05
C ALA A 177 12.69 10.50 14.38
N GLY A 178 12.40 9.23 14.58
CA GLY A 178 11.72 8.74 15.78
C GLY A 178 10.23 9.03 15.87
N THR A 179 9.62 9.65 14.87
CA THR A 179 8.16 9.93 14.81
C THR A 179 7.39 8.78 14.16
N GLU A 180 6.05 8.94 14.02
CA GLU A 180 5.18 8.01 13.29
C GLU A 180 5.48 7.94 11.77
N HIS A 181 6.38 8.78 11.28
CA HIS A 181 6.82 8.76 9.88
C HIS A 181 8.03 7.85 9.68
N ASP A 182 8.81 7.60 10.71
CA ASP A 182 10.05 6.82 10.68
C ASP A 182 9.77 5.33 10.85
N LEU A 183 9.81 4.58 9.73
CA LEU A 183 9.52 3.15 9.72
C LEU A 183 10.50 2.33 10.58
N PHE A 184 11.78 2.73 10.63
CA PHE A 184 12.78 2.06 11.47
C PHE A 184 12.41 2.20 12.94
N SER A 185 12.09 3.42 13.37
CA SER A 185 11.64 3.67 14.74
C SER A 185 10.32 2.96 15.07
N LEU A 186 9.39 2.87 14.12
CA LEU A 186 8.14 2.13 14.31
C LEU A 186 8.40 0.64 14.55
N ILE A 187 9.28 0.01 13.77
CA ILE A 187 9.66 -1.41 13.97
C ILE A 187 10.25 -1.60 15.38
N GLU A 188 11.21 -0.75 15.77
CA GLU A 188 11.84 -0.83 17.09
C GLU A 188 10.87 -0.64 18.26
N LYS A 189 9.89 0.24 18.11
CA LYS A 189 8.91 0.54 19.17
C LYS A 189 7.79 -0.47 19.30
N THR A 190 7.44 -1.15 18.20
CA THR A 190 6.21 -1.96 18.13
C THR A 190 6.47 -3.46 18.01
N HIS A 191 7.74 -3.91 17.92
CA HIS A 191 8.02 -5.34 17.70
C HIS A 191 7.57 -6.25 18.83
N GLU A 192 7.43 -5.74 20.05
CA GLU A 192 6.93 -6.50 21.21
C GLU A 192 5.40 -6.47 21.34
N ASN A 193 4.69 -5.69 20.52
CA ASN A 193 3.22 -5.66 20.55
C ASN A 193 2.64 -7.02 20.18
N GLU A 194 1.54 -7.40 20.84
CA GLU A 194 0.82 -8.65 20.54
C GLU A 194 0.21 -8.61 19.15
N LEU A 195 -0.39 -7.48 18.78
CA LEU A 195 -1.02 -7.29 17.48
C LEU A 195 -0.04 -6.67 16.49
N LYS A 196 0.40 -7.45 15.50
CA LYS A 196 1.30 -7.03 14.44
C LYS A 196 0.78 -7.46 13.07
N PRO A 197 1.00 -6.67 11.99
CA PRO A 197 0.77 -7.11 10.63
C PRO A 197 1.84 -8.11 10.18
N LEU A 198 1.48 -8.97 9.22
CA LEU A 198 2.45 -9.67 8.39
C LEU A 198 3.07 -8.66 7.43
N LEU A 199 4.38 -8.74 7.21
CA LEU A 199 5.10 -7.83 6.34
C LEU A 199 5.73 -8.59 5.16
N TYR A 200 5.64 -8.00 3.97
CA TYR A 200 6.35 -8.44 2.78
C TYR A 200 7.11 -7.27 2.19
N GLN A 201 8.34 -7.49 1.72
CA GLN A 201 9.05 -6.52 0.91
C GLN A 201 9.75 -7.18 -0.26
N CYS A 202 9.79 -6.48 -1.39
CA CYS A 202 10.67 -6.81 -2.50
C CYS A 202 11.33 -5.55 -3.04
N CYS A 203 12.54 -5.71 -3.59
CA CYS A 203 13.26 -4.62 -4.25
C CYS A 203 14.23 -5.22 -5.26
N GLY A 204 14.35 -4.58 -6.42
CA GLY A 204 15.34 -4.96 -7.42
C GLY A 204 16.76 -4.67 -6.96
N THR A 205 17.72 -5.52 -7.33
CA THR A 205 19.13 -5.36 -6.94
C THR A 205 19.81 -4.17 -7.59
N GLU A 206 19.25 -3.67 -8.70
CA GLU A 206 19.71 -2.49 -9.44
C GLU A 206 18.95 -1.20 -9.04
N ASP A 207 17.92 -1.34 -8.16
CA ASP A 207 17.10 -0.22 -7.69
C ASP A 207 17.90 0.71 -6.76
N PHE A 208 17.76 2.02 -6.93
CA PHE A 208 18.45 3.01 -6.09
C PHE A 208 17.98 3.00 -4.61
N LEU A 209 16.86 2.33 -4.29
CA LEU A 209 16.39 2.12 -2.92
C LEU A 209 16.82 0.76 -2.34
N TYR A 210 17.59 -0.03 -3.08
CA TYR A 210 17.94 -1.39 -2.66
C TYR A 210 18.62 -1.43 -1.27
N GLU A 211 19.64 -0.59 -1.07
CA GLU A 211 20.40 -0.56 0.20
C GLU A 211 19.50 -0.15 1.39
N ASP A 212 18.53 0.74 1.19
CA ASP A 212 17.59 1.14 2.22
C ASP A 212 16.65 -0.03 2.59
N ASN A 213 16.23 -0.80 1.58
CA ASN A 213 15.41 -2.00 1.77
C ASN A 213 16.20 -3.14 2.45
N ILE A 214 17.49 -3.30 2.17
CA ILE A 214 18.36 -4.26 2.89
C ILE A 214 18.45 -3.87 4.37
N ARG A 215 18.73 -2.60 4.69
CA ARG A 215 18.80 -2.13 6.09
C ARG A 215 17.49 -2.34 6.85
N PHE A 216 16.35 -2.11 6.19
CA PHE A 216 15.04 -2.36 6.80
C PHE A 216 14.82 -3.85 7.11
N LYS A 217 15.20 -4.74 6.18
CA LYS A 217 15.19 -6.18 6.42
C LYS A 217 16.07 -6.58 7.60
N GLU A 218 17.31 -6.10 7.63
CA GLU A 218 18.25 -6.40 8.71
C GLU A 218 17.75 -5.95 10.09
N LEU A 219 16.99 -4.85 10.14
CA LEU A 219 16.33 -4.42 11.36
C LEU A 219 15.21 -5.38 11.74
N CYS A 220 14.33 -5.74 10.80
CA CYS A 220 13.25 -6.68 11.06
C CYS A 220 13.76 -8.05 11.54
N ASP A 221 14.87 -8.55 10.97
CA ASP A 221 15.50 -9.82 11.36
C ASP A 221 15.95 -9.83 12.86
N LYS A 222 16.15 -8.66 13.46
CA LYS A 222 16.52 -8.51 14.87
C LYS A 222 15.31 -8.34 15.80
N THR A 223 14.11 -8.43 15.25
CA THR A 223 12.85 -8.16 15.95
C THR A 223 11.89 -9.34 15.84
N ASN A 224 10.72 -9.21 16.46
CA ASN A 224 9.65 -10.22 16.41
C ASN A 224 8.67 -9.99 15.23
N TYR A 225 9.04 -9.18 14.22
CA TYR A 225 8.23 -9.02 13.02
C TYR A 225 8.39 -10.21 12.08
N ASN A 226 7.27 -10.69 11.54
CA ASN A 226 7.25 -11.69 10.48
C ASN A 226 7.36 -10.97 9.13
N LEU A 227 8.59 -10.80 8.65
CA LEU A 227 8.89 -10.21 7.35
C LEU A 227 9.29 -11.30 6.34
N THR A 228 8.55 -11.39 5.25
CA THR A 228 8.97 -12.09 4.04
C THR A 228 9.69 -11.10 3.12
N ALA A 229 10.92 -11.38 2.72
CA ALA A 229 11.68 -10.50 1.84
C ALA A 229 12.14 -11.24 0.58
N ASP A 230 11.93 -10.64 -0.58
CA ASP A 230 12.35 -11.15 -1.89
C ASP A 230 13.15 -10.08 -2.65
N PHE A 231 14.43 -10.34 -2.88
CA PHE A 231 15.34 -9.48 -3.61
C PHE A 231 15.89 -10.22 -4.82
N GLY A 232 15.79 -9.60 -5.98
CA GLY A 232 16.25 -10.21 -7.22
C GLY A 232 16.57 -9.17 -8.30
N PRO A 233 17.08 -9.59 -9.46
CA PRO A 233 17.41 -8.67 -10.55
C PRO A 233 16.20 -7.81 -10.95
N GLY A 234 16.44 -6.50 -11.10
CA GLY A 234 15.45 -5.51 -11.49
C GLY A 234 15.79 -4.13 -11.00
N ASP A 235 15.19 -3.13 -11.61
CA ASP A 235 15.37 -1.72 -11.32
C ASP A 235 14.07 -1.10 -10.81
N HIS A 236 14.08 0.22 -10.54
CA HIS A 236 12.91 0.98 -10.09
C HIS A 236 11.93 1.23 -11.23
N GLU A 237 11.24 0.18 -11.70
CA GLU A 237 10.46 0.25 -12.95
C GLU A 237 9.25 -0.70 -12.96
N TRP A 238 8.29 -0.41 -13.85
CA TRP A 238 6.99 -1.08 -13.89
C TRP A 238 7.05 -2.57 -14.27
N GLY A 239 8.03 -3.02 -15.08
CA GLY A 239 8.18 -4.43 -15.39
C GLY A 239 8.51 -5.26 -14.16
N TYR A 240 9.35 -4.72 -13.26
CA TYR A 240 9.64 -5.33 -11.97
C TYR A 240 8.37 -5.39 -11.10
N TRP A 241 7.63 -4.29 -10.98
CA TRP A 241 6.42 -4.23 -10.14
C TRP A 241 5.24 -5.04 -10.68
N ASP A 242 5.04 -5.15 -12.02
CA ASP A 242 4.03 -6.02 -12.61
C ASP A 242 4.33 -7.51 -12.33
N LYS A 243 5.60 -7.88 -12.32
CA LYS A 243 6.02 -9.23 -11.94
C LYS A 243 5.78 -9.48 -10.45
N THR A 244 6.32 -8.63 -9.59
CA THR A 244 6.39 -8.88 -8.14
C THR A 244 5.05 -8.67 -7.43
N ILE A 245 4.12 -7.90 -7.98
CA ILE A 245 2.76 -7.83 -7.41
C ILE A 245 2.04 -9.18 -7.43
N GLN A 246 2.37 -10.07 -8.36
CA GLN A 246 1.82 -11.42 -8.40
C GLN A 246 2.31 -12.26 -7.23
N ASP A 247 3.59 -12.10 -6.84
CA ASP A 247 4.16 -12.77 -5.68
C ASP A 247 3.52 -12.25 -4.38
N VAL A 248 3.29 -10.93 -4.29
CA VAL A 248 2.52 -10.33 -3.18
C VAL A 248 1.13 -10.93 -3.09
N LEU A 249 0.39 -11.00 -4.21
CA LEU A 249 -0.96 -11.56 -4.21
C LEU A 249 -1.00 -13.04 -3.80
N ALA A 250 0.03 -13.82 -4.18
CA ALA A 250 0.17 -15.21 -3.76
C ALA A 250 0.54 -15.37 -2.27
N TRP A 251 1.25 -14.37 -1.71
CA TRP A 251 1.65 -14.35 -0.29
C TRP A 251 0.52 -13.92 0.65
N LEU A 252 -0.43 -13.08 0.20
CA LEU A 252 -1.52 -12.60 1.05
C LEU A 252 -2.30 -13.74 1.73
N PRO A 253 -2.65 -13.63 3.03
CA PRO A 253 -3.37 -14.66 3.78
C PRO A 253 -4.87 -14.68 3.41
N LEU A 254 -5.18 -15.02 2.17
CA LEU A 254 -6.55 -15.06 1.66
C LEU A 254 -7.29 -16.30 2.15
N LYS A 255 -8.55 -16.14 2.59
CA LYS A 255 -9.38 -17.21 3.21
C LYS A 255 -9.72 -18.38 2.28
N ASN A 256 -9.57 -18.24 0.97
CA ASN A 256 -10.00 -19.24 -0.02
C ASN A 256 -8.90 -19.60 -1.03
N GLN A 257 -7.65 -19.54 -0.62
CA GLN A 257 -6.54 -20.11 -1.41
C GLN A 257 -6.38 -21.62 -1.18
#